data_ee1c9c15f501c92627a707f371412e8f
#
_entry.id   ee1c9c15f501c92627a707f371412e8f
#
_cell.length_a   1.000
_cell.length_b   1.000
_cell.length_c   1.000
_cell.angle_alpha   90.00
_cell.angle_beta   90.00
_cell.angle_gamma   90.00
#
_symmetry.space_group_name_H-M   'P 1'
#
loop_
_entity.id
_entity.type
_entity.pdbx_description
1 polymer ?
#
loop_
_entity_poly.entity_id
_entity_poly.type
_entity_poly.pdbx_seq_one_letter_code
_entity_poly.pdbx_strand_id
1 'polypeptide(L)'
;MKRGLLLLLLYFSFLSAFAQQMDGELYNLAKTKSGYRSKRISSYDKSGYNGDRIVGIKPNEKVIICNIQGAGIINHIWFTIAPPPHLISRNDIILRIYWDENDYPSVESPIGPFFGQGWDESYNFSSYALTTGPANGTGMSTYFMMPFGKGARIEIENQADNVIDNIFFYVDYYEVDKLPKDMGRF
;
A
#
# COMPACT_ATOMS: atom_id res chain seq x y z
N MET A 1 -37.46 -4.31 -45.38
CA MET A 1 -37.80 -4.21 -43.94
C MET A 1 -37.22 -5.34 -43.07
N LYS A 2 -37.27 -6.62 -43.41
CA LYS A 2 -36.80 -7.73 -42.56
C LYS A 2 -35.27 -7.73 -42.28
N ARG A 3 -34.42 -7.29 -43.24
CA ARG A 3 -32.94 -7.24 -43.04
C ARG A 3 -32.47 -6.14 -42.09
N GLY A 4 -33.16 -4.99 -42.07
CA GLY A 4 -32.83 -3.90 -41.13
C GLY A 4 -33.18 -4.23 -39.67
N LEU A 5 -34.29 -4.95 -39.46
CA LEU A 5 -34.70 -5.37 -38.13
C LEU A 5 -33.75 -6.42 -37.52
N LEU A 6 -33.21 -7.33 -38.37
CA LEU A 6 -32.24 -8.33 -37.94
C LEU A 6 -30.90 -7.69 -37.49
N LEU A 7 -30.42 -6.67 -38.23
CA LEU A 7 -29.23 -5.93 -37.89
C LEU A 7 -29.37 -5.10 -36.58
N LEU A 8 -30.58 -4.55 -36.37
CA LEU A 8 -30.88 -3.81 -35.13
C LEU A 8 -30.90 -4.72 -33.90
N LEU A 9 -31.46 -5.93 -34.02
CA LEU A 9 -31.50 -6.96 -32.97
C LEU A 9 -30.09 -7.48 -32.65
N LEU A 10 -29.22 -7.66 -33.65
CA LEU A 10 -27.82 -8.04 -33.43
C LEU A 10 -27.04 -6.93 -32.75
N TYR A 11 -27.29 -5.67 -33.06
CA TYR A 11 -26.62 -4.52 -32.39
C TYR A 11 -27.03 -4.41 -30.92
N PHE A 12 -28.30 -4.59 -30.58
CA PHE A 12 -28.80 -4.61 -29.20
C PHE A 12 -28.27 -5.80 -28.40
N SER A 13 -28.08 -6.96 -28.99
CA SER A 13 -27.50 -8.12 -28.29
C SER A 13 -26.01 -7.94 -28.01
N PHE A 14 -25.27 -7.22 -28.86
CA PHE A 14 -23.87 -6.83 -28.60
C PHE A 14 -23.74 -5.83 -27.44
N LEU A 15 -24.60 -4.82 -27.36
CA LEU A 15 -24.63 -3.86 -26.27
C LEU A 15 -24.94 -4.52 -24.91
N SER A 16 -25.83 -5.52 -24.90
CA SER A 16 -26.15 -6.27 -23.68
C SER A 16 -24.97 -7.13 -23.19
N ALA A 17 -24.14 -7.65 -24.10
CA ALA A 17 -22.95 -8.42 -23.74
C ALA A 17 -21.85 -7.54 -23.09
N PHE A 18 -21.69 -6.30 -23.54
CA PHE A 18 -20.78 -5.35 -22.91
C PHE A 18 -21.25 -4.90 -21.51
N ALA A 19 -22.56 -4.69 -21.33
CA ALA A 19 -23.11 -4.34 -20.02
C ALA A 19 -22.94 -5.47 -18.98
N GLN A 20 -23.06 -6.72 -19.38
CA GLN A 20 -22.82 -7.88 -18.50
C GLN A 20 -21.34 -8.04 -18.12
N GLN A 21 -20.40 -7.59 -18.93
CA GLN A 21 -18.97 -7.65 -18.64
C GLN A 21 -18.55 -6.58 -17.62
N MET A 22 -19.21 -5.43 -17.56
CA MET A 22 -18.95 -4.40 -16.56
C MET A 22 -19.41 -4.80 -15.15
N ASP A 23 -20.51 -5.54 -15.00
CA ASP A 23 -20.94 -6.08 -13.71
C ASP A 23 -20.02 -7.20 -13.18
N GLY A 24 -19.23 -7.82 -14.03
CA GLY A 24 -18.30 -8.90 -13.66
C GLY A 24 -17.11 -8.45 -12.84
N GLU A 25 -16.65 -7.20 -12.94
CA GLU A 25 -15.45 -6.75 -12.23
C GLU A 25 -15.66 -6.63 -10.71
N LEU A 26 -16.76 -6.05 -10.25
CA LEU A 26 -17.10 -5.98 -8.83
C LEU A 26 -17.32 -7.37 -8.23
N TYR A 27 -17.97 -8.28 -8.98
CA TYR A 27 -18.12 -9.68 -8.58
C TYR A 27 -16.77 -10.40 -8.44
N ASN A 28 -15.80 -10.09 -9.31
CA ASN A 28 -14.45 -10.66 -9.25
C ASN A 28 -13.65 -10.24 -8.00
N LEU A 29 -13.98 -9.11 -7.39
CA LEU A 29 -13.37 -8.70 -6.12
C LEU A 29 -13.73 -9.64 -4.95
N ALA A 30 -14.86 -10.31 -5.01
CA ALA A 30 -15.32 -11.27 -4.01
C ALA A 30 -14.74 -12.68 -4.21
N LYS A 31 -14.08 -12.95 -5.35
CA LYS A 31 -13.51 -14.26 -5.65
C LYS A 31 -12.19 -14.48 -4.92
N THR A 32 -12.04 -15.63 -4.30
CA THR A 32 -10.74 -16.08 -3.81
C THR A 32 -9.84 -16.44 -4.99
N LYS A 33 -8.59 -15.98 -4.93
CA LYS A 33 -7.57 -16.34 -5.93
C LYS A 33 -6.81 -17.56 -5.43
N SER A 34 -6.89 -18.68 -6.17
CA SER A 34 -6.11 -19.88 -5.86
C SER A 34 -4.60 -19.54 -5.84
N GLY A 35 -3.88 -20.04 -4.83
CA GLY A 35 -2.45 -19.78 -4.66
C GLY A 35 -2.10 -18.41 -4.05
N TYR A 36 -3.09 -17.59 -3.66
CA TYR A 36 -2.89 -16.34 -2.96
C TYR A 36 -3.35 -16.47 -1.50
N ARG A 37 -2.47 -16.16 -0.57
CA ARG A 37 -2.75 -16.15 0.88
C ARG A 37 -2.62 -14.73 1.41
N SER A 38 -3.72 -14.16 1.89
CA SER A 38 -3.72 -12.82 2.49
C SER A 38 -2.98 -12.85 3.83
N LYS A 39 -2.06 -11.92 4.02
CA LYS A 39 -1.20 -11.76 5.19
C LYS A 39 -1.12 -10.30 5.59
N ARG A 40 -0.79 -10.06 6.87
CA ARG A 40 -0.52 -8.73 7.41
C ARG A 40 0.69 -8.75 8.32
N ILE A 41 1.54 -7.75 8.18
CA ILE A 41 2.50 -7.33 9.21
C ILE A 41 2.03 -5.98 9.72
N SER A 42 2.07 -5.78 11.02
CA SER A 42 1.60 -4.55 11.64
C SER A 42 2.31 -4.28 12.96
N SER A 43 2.10 -3.08 13.49
CA SER A 43 2.57 -2.68 14.81
C SER A 43 1.74 -3.25 15.97
N TYR A 44 0.96 -4.32 15.75
CA TYR A 44 0.11 -4.90 16.79
C TYR A 44 0.91 -5.36 18.02
N ASP A 45 0.31 -5.23 19.19
CA ASP A 45 0.88 -5.65 20.47
C ASP A 45 0.86 -7.18 20.58
N LYS A 46 2.03 -7.80 20.47
CA LYS A 46 2.18 -9.25 20.55
C LYS A 46 1.84 -9.83 21.95
N SER A 47 1.76 -8.98 22.96
CA SER A 47 1.37 -9.40 24.32
C SER A 47 -0.14 -9.55 24.48
N GLY A 48 -0.94 -9.09 23.50
CA GLY A 48 -2.40 -9.13 23.52
C GLY A 48 -3.04 -7.94 24.27
N TYR A 49 -2.25 -6.95 24.67
CA TYR A 49 -2.74 -5.69 25.21
C TYR A 49 -2.93 -4.66 24.08
N ASN A 50 -3.02 -3.37 24.38
CA ASN A 50 -3.31 -2.28 23.46
C ASN A 50 -2.08 -1.38 23.23
N GLY A 51 -0.90 -1.98 23.09
CA GLY A 51 0.35 -1.29 22.78
C GLY A 51 0.70 -1.29 21.29
N ASP A 52 -0.28 -1.23 20.39
CA ASP A 52 -0.21 -1.48 18.95
C ASP A 52 0.66 -0.48 18.16
N ARG A 53 1.88 -0.19 18.62
CA ARG A 53 2.76 0.83 18.05
C ARG A 53 4.25 0.50 18.21
N ILE A 54 5.08 1.10 17.36
CA ILE A 54 6.52 1.25 17.61
C ILE A 54 6.70 2.56 18.38
N VAL A 55 7.49 2.54 19.44
CA VAL A 55 7.68 3.65 20.36
C VAL A 55 9.10 4.16 20.30
N GLY A 56 9.26 5.49 20.26
CA GLY A 56 10.51 6.15 20.63
C GLY A 56 11.64 6.02 19.63
N ILE A 57 11.40 6.18 18.32
CA ILE A 57 12.47 6.17 17.31
C ILE A 57 13.28 7.47 17.44
N LYS A 58 14.53 7.34 17.84
CA LYS A 58 15.43 8.47 18.08
C LYS A 58 15.91 9.12 16.78
N PRO A 59 16.42 10.37 16.85
CA PRO A 59 17.13 10.98 15.73
C PRO A 59 18.22 10.06 15.15
N ASN A 60 18.26 9.95 13.82
CA ASN A 60 19.16 9.10 13.04
C ASN A 60 18.99 7.57 13.26
N GLU A 61 17.96 7.14 13.97
CA GLU A 61 17.65 5.73 14.16
C GLU A 61 16.90 5.17 12.96
N LYS A 62 17.29 3.94 12.56
CA LYS A 62 16.61 3.13 11.53
C LYS A 62 15.93 1.94 12.17
N VAL A 63 14.69 1.71 11.80
CA VAL A 63 13.87 0.59 12.28
C VAL A 63 13.32 -0.20 11.11
N ILE A 64 13.56 -1.51 11.11
CA ILE A 64 12.92 -2.42 10.16
C ILE A 64 11.51 -2.69 10.68
N ILE A 65 10.50 -2.28 9.93
CA ILE A 65 9.09 -2.46 10.28
C ILE A 65 8.47 -3.68 9.62
N CYS A 66 9.04 -4.13 8.50
CA CYS A 66 8.55 -5.27 7.74
C CYS A 66 9.73 -6.04 7.16
N ASN A 67 9.71 -7.37 7.29
CA ASN A 67 10.67 -8.26 6.67
C ASN A 67 9.97 -9.56 6.26
N ILE A 68 9.65 -9.68 4.98
CA ILE A 68 8.92 -10.79 4.38
C ILE A 68 9.91 -11.66 3.63
N GLN A 69 9.83 -12.97 3.82
CA GLN A 69 10.59 -13.96 3.07
C GLN A 69 9.67 -14.68 2.08
N GLY A 70 10.23 -15.06 0.91
CA GLY A 70 9.48 -15.71 -0.15
C GLY A 70 8.84 -14.73 -1.13
N ALA A 71 8.03 -15.25 -2.04
CA ALA A 71 7.37 -14.45 -3.07
C ALA A 71 6.04 -13.87 -2.58
N GLY A 72 5.73 -12.64 -2.98
CA GLY A 72 4.49 -11.99 -2.61
C GLY A 72 4.20 -10.71 -3.38
N ILE A 73 3.11 -10.08 -3.02
CA ILE A 73 2.67 -8.79 -3.57
C ILE A 73 2.12 -7.96 -2.41
N ILE A 74 2.83 -6.92 -2.00
CA ILE A 74 2.25 -5.92 -1.10
C ILE A 74 1.15 -5.20 -1.87
N ASN A 75 -0.02 -5.07 -1.27
CA ASN A 75 -1.21 -4.48 -1.91
C ASN A 75 -1.80 -3.31 -1.12
N HIS A 76 -1.33 -3.10 0.12
CA HIS A 76 -1.73 -1.97 0.94
C HIS A 76 -0.66 -1.69 1.99
N ILE A 77 -0.32 -0.41 2.17
CA ILE A 77 0.46 0.07 3.31
C ILE A 77 -0.29 1.24 3.92
N TRP A 78 -0.44 1.21 5.24
CA TRP A 78 -1.03 2.30 6.01
C TRP A 78 -0.11 2.73 7.15
N PHE A 79 -0.02 4.04 7.36
CA PHE A 79 0.69 4.65 8.48
C PHE A 79 -0.13 5.72 9.18
N THR A 80 0.11 5.86 10.49
CA THR A 80 -0.08 7.11 11.23
C THR A 80 1.07 7.28 12.22
N ILE A 81 1.50 8.52 12.42
CA ILE A 81 2.72 8.86 13.14
C ILE A 81 2.43 9.98 14.13
N ALA A 82 2.90 9.80 15.36
CA ALA A 82 2.91 10.84 16.39
C ALA A 82 4.36 11.20 16.73
N PRO A 83 4.66 12.46 16.99
CA PRO A 83 3.75 13.61 17.05
C PRO A 83 3.22 14.05 15.66
N PRO A 84 2.25 14.97 15.62
CA PRO A 84 1.67 15.44 14.37
C PRO A 84 2.69 16.20 13.49
N PRO A 85 2.40 16.41 12.18
CA PRO A 85 3.37 16.93 11.20
C PRO A 85 4.01 18.29 11.56
N HIS A 86 3.30 19.17 12.27
CA HIS A 86 3.85 20.47 12.70
C HIS A 86 4.91 20.37 13.82
N LEU A 87 5.10 19.19 14.42
CA LEU A 87 6.16 18.92 15.42
C LEU A 87 7.29 18.07 14.84
N ILE A 88 6.97 17.16 13.93
CA ILE A 88 7.96 16.41 13.14
C ILE A 88 7.50 16.40 11.69
N SER A 89 8.29 17.04 10.83
CA SER A 89 8.05 17.04 9.39
C SER A 89 8.00 15.62 8.83
N ARG A 90 7.03 15.35 7.98
CA ARG A 90 6.96 14.08 7.23
C ARG A 90 8.03 14.00 6.14
N ASN A 91 8.75 15.11 5.88
CA ASN A 91 9.93 15.13 5.01
C ASN A 91 11.18 14.61 5.71
N ASP A 92 11.22 14.61 7.03
CA ASP A 92 12.36 14.15 7.83
C ASP A 92 12.24 12.69 8.27
N ILE A 93 11.18 12.00 7.84
CA ILE A 93 10.96 10.58 8.08
C ILE A 93 11.13 9.85 6.76
N ILE A 94 12.17 9.05 6.62
CA ILE A 94 12.50 8.39 5.36
C ILE A 94 11.96 6.96 5.35
N LEU A 95 11.16 6.67 4.33
CA LEU A 95 10.70 5.32 4.00
C LEU A 95 11.65 4.70 2.98
N ARG A 96 12.16 3.49 3.28
CA ARG A 96 12.91 2.67 2.32
C ARG A 96 12.24 1.33 2.13
N ILE A 97 12.19 0.88 0.87
CA ILE A 97 11.67 -0.45 0.52
C ILE A 97 12.69 -1.15 -0.36
N TYR A 98 12.98 -2.38 0.00
CA TYR A 98 13.95 -3.25 -0.67
C TYR A 98 13.25 -4.50 -1.18
N TRP A 99 13.55 -4.89 -2.41
CA TRP A 99 13.02 -6.11 -3.02
C TRP A 99 14.11 -7.15 -3.22
N ASP A 100 13.75 -8.42 -3.02
CA ASP A 100 14.52 -9.57 -3.46
C ASP A 100 15.96 -9.63 -2.91
N GLU A 101 16.13 -9.23 -1.64
CA GLU A 101 17.41 -9.26 -0.93
C GLU A 101 18.47 -8.29 -1.49
N ASN A 102 18.05 -7.27 -2.23
CA ASN A 102 18.95 -6.21 -2.69
C ASN A 102 19.49 -5.40 -1.52
N ASP A 103 20.77 -5.01 -1.62
CA ASP A 103 21.43 -4.14 -0.62
C ASP A 103 20.97 -2.68 -0.73
N TYR A 104 20.51 -2.26 -1.90
CA TYR A 104 20.04 -0.90 -2.18
C TYR A 104 18.51 -0.84 -2.19
N PRO A 105 17.92 0.22 -1.61
CA PRO A 105 16.49 0.41 -1.67
C PRO A 105 16.02 0.70 -3.11
N SER A 106 14.94 0.06 -3.50
CA SER A 106 14.24 0.40 -4.77
C SER A 106 13.32 1.60 -4.58
N VAL A 107 12.86 1.82 -3.34
CA VAL A 107 12.14 3.02 -2.93
C VAL A 107 12.92 3.68 -1.81
N GLU A 108 13.24 4.96 -1.98
CA GLU A 108 13.75 5.82 -0.94
C GLU A 108 13.08 7.18 -1.09
N SER A 109 12.27 7.54 -0.12
CA SER A 109 11.47 8.76 -0.18
C SER A 109 11.12 9.26 1.22
N PRO A 110 11.03 10.58 1.42
CA PRO A 110 10.33 11.11 2.57
C PRO A 110 8.91 10.56 2.64
N ILE A 111 8.41 10.23 3.83
CA ILE A 111 7.15 9.49 3.97
C ILE A 111 5.94 10.33 3.53
N GLY A 112 5.92 11.63 3.79
CA GLY A 112 4.86 12.52 3.32
C GLY A 112 4.74 12.52 1.80
N PRO A 113 5.79 12.87 1.05
CA PRO A 113 5.81 12.82 -0.41
C PRO A 113 5.47 11.45 -1.00
N PHE A 114 5.93 10.35 -0.40
CA PHE A 114 5.58 8.99 -0.84
C PHE A 114 4.06 8.76 -0.84
N PHE A 115 3.36 9.28 0.18
CA PHE A 115 1.91 9.20 0.30
C PHE A 115 1.16 10.37 -0.36
N GLY A 116 1.85 11.22 -1.12
CA GLY A 116 1.25 12.31 -1.89
C GLY A 116 1.07 13.61 -1.10
N GLN A 117 1.64 13.74 0.08
CA GLN A 117 1.67 14.98 0.86
C GLN A 117 2.93 15.77 0.48
N GLY A 118 2.79 16.76 -0.41
CA GLY A 118 3.88 17.63 -0.86
C GLY A 118 4.06 18.88 0.01
N TRP A 119 5.13 19.64 -0.25
CA TRP A 119 5.43 20.96 0.34
C TRP A 119 5.49 21.01 1.86
N ASP A 120 5.81 19.88 2.50
CA ASP A 120 5.80 19.73 3.96
C ASP A 120 4.43 20.03 4.60
N GLU A 121 3.37 19.79 3.86
CA GLU A 121 1.99 19.99 4.31
C GLU A 121 1.27 18.66 4.46
N SER A 122 0.33 18.62 5.41
CA SER A 122 -0.60 17.50 5.57
C SER A 122 -2.01 17.94 5.21
N TYR A 123 -2.71 17.16 4.43
CA TYR A 123 -4.07 17.41 3.97
C TYR A 123 -4.81 16.12 3.63
N ASN A 124 -6.13 16.18 3.67
CA ASN A 124 -6.95 15.07 3.21
C ASN A 124 -7.03 15.08 1.69
N PHE A 125 -6.76 13.95 1.06
CA PHE A 125 -7.05 13.74 -0.35
C PHE A 125 -7.32 12.26 -0.64
N SER A 126 -7.88 11.99 -1.80
CA SER A 126 -8.10 10.64 -2.30
C SER A 126 -7.83 10.56 -3.79
N SER A 127 -7.13 9.52 -4.19
CA SER A 127 -6.86 9.18 -5.58
C SER A 127 -7.08 7.67 -5.78
N TYR A 128 -6.79 7.17 -6.97
CA TYR A 128 -6.89 5.74 -7.26
C TYR A 128 -5.95 4.89 -6.39
N ALA A 129 -4.73 5.36 -6.16
CA ALA A 129 -3.68 4.57 -5.50
C ALA A 129 -3.26 5.10 -4.12
N LEU A 130 -3.59 6.35 -3.80
CA LEU A 130 -3.17 7.00 -2.56
C LEU A 130 -4.37 7.66 -1.89
N THR A 131 -4.42 7.59 -0.57
CA THR A 131 -5.37 8.37 0.22
C THR A 131 -4.74 8.81 1.53
N THR A 132 -5.03 10.04 1.94
CA THR A 132 -4.66 10.57 3.24
C THR A 132 -5.90 11.12 3.94
N GLY A 133 -6.06 10.78 5.21
CA GLY A 133 -7.20 11.14 6.03
C GLY A 133 -7.40 10.16 7.19
N PRO A 134 -8.26 10.47 8.15
CA PRO A 134 -8.91 11.74 8.43
C PRO A 134 -7.96 12.75 9.11
N ALA A 135 -8.51 13.71 9.83
CA ALA A 135 -7.80 14.64 10.71
C ALA A 135 -6.60 15.31 10.00
N ASN A 136 -6.89 15.97 8.89
CA ASN A 136 -5.91 16.69 8.10
C ASN A 136 -4.76 15.80 7.56
N GLY A 137 -5.10 14.59 7.09
CA GLY A 137 -4.14 13.71 6.42
C GLY A 137 -3.17 12.97 7.36
N THR A 138 -3.51 12.80 8.63
CA THR A 138 -2.65 12.07 9.59
C THR A 138 -2.55 10.58 9.32
N GLY A 139 -3.61 9.96 8.80
CA GLY A 139 -3.56 8.60 8.25
C GLY A 139 -3.16 8.65 6.79
N MET A 140 -2.22 7.81 6.39
CA MET A 140 -1.66 7.75 5.04
C MET A 140 -1.76 6.32 4.52
N SER A 141 -2.36 6.13 3.34
CA SER A 141 -2.53 4.81 2.72
C SER A 141 -2.05 4.79 1.28
N THR A 142 -1.44 3.69 0.87
CA THR A 142 -1.19 3.38 -0.53
C THR A 142 -1.74 2.03 -0.90
N TYR A 143 -2.25 1.92 -2.12
CA TYR A 143 -2.78 0.70 -2.74
C TYR A 143 -1.97 0.28 -3.97
N PHE A 144 -0.74 0.78 -4.10
CA PHE A 144 0.18 0.29 -5.13
C PHE A 144 0.43 -1.20 -4.97
N MET A 145 0.35 -1.92 -6.09
CA MET A 145 0.73 -3.33 -6.13
C MET A 145 2.24 -3.43 -6.26
N MET A 146 2.91 -3.98 -5.25
CA MET A 146 4.37 -4.07 -5.16
C MET A 146 4.81 -5.53 -5.11
N PRO A 147 5.05 -6.17 -6.27
CA PRO A 147 5.47 -7.57 -6.33
C PRO A 147 6.94 -7.77 -5.94
N PHE A 148 7.24 -8.90 -5.29
CA PHE A 148 8.60 -9.33 -4.94
C PHE A 148 8.71 -10.85 -5.07
N GLY A 149 9.89 -11.35 -5.49
CA GLY A 149 10.09 -12.77 -5.82
C GLY A 149 10.80 -13.59 -4.75
N LYS A 150 11.59 -12.93 -3.88
CA LYS A 150 12.34 -13.58 -2.81
C LYS A 150 12.09 -12.99 -1.44
N GLY A 151 11.76 -11.71 -1.39
CA GLY A 151 11.49 -11.03 -0.13
C GLY A 151 11.21 -9.54 -0.30
N ALA A 152 10.65 -8.94 0.76
CA ALA A 152 10.43 -7.51 0.88
C ALA A 152 10.85 -7.02 2.27
N ARG A 153 11.64 -5.96 2.34
CA ARG A 153 12.04 -5.31 3.58
C ARG A 153 11.66 -3.84 3.54
N ILE A 154 11.02 -3.36 4.61
CA ILE A 154 10.62 -1.95 4.74
C ILE A 154 11.29 -1.39 5.99
N GLU A 155 11.93 -0.25 5.84
CA GLU A 155 12.61 0.50 6.90
C GLU A 155 12.05 1.91 7.02
N ILE A 156 12.03 2.42 8.24
CA ILE A 156 11.80 3.83 8.56
C ILE A 156 13.06 4.37 9.22
N GLU A 157 13.53 5.52 8.77
CA GLU A 157 14.60 6.28 9.40
C GLU A 157 14.06 7.63 9.88
N ASN A 158 14.38 7.99 11.10
CA ASN A 158 14.09 9.30 11.66
C ASN A 158 15.28 10.24 11.41
N GLN A 159 15.14 11.16 10.46
CA GLN A 159 16.14 12.21 10.19
C GLN A 159 15.80 13.55 10.86
N ALA A 160 14.69 13.63 11.63
CA ALA A 160 14.36 14.79 12.42
C ALA A 160 15.25 14.89 13.68
N ASP A 161 15.33 16.09 14.26
CA ASP A 161 16.02 16.34 15.53
C ASP A 161 15.24 15.83 16.75
N ASN A 162 13.96 15.55 16.59
CA ASN A 162 13.07 15.09 17.64
C ASN A 162 12.78 13.58 17.56
N VAL A 163 12.45 12.99 18.69
CA VAL A 163 12.02 11.58 18.76
C VAL A 163 10.66 11.40 18.10
N ILE A 164 10.50 10.39 17.26
CA ILE A 164 9.18 9.94 16.82
C ILE A 164 8.55 9.13 17.96
N ASP A 165 7.52 9.67 18.59
CA ASP A 165 6.90 9.05 19.76
C ASP A 165 6.24 7.71 19.45
N ASN A 166 5.46 7.65 18.38
CA ASN A 166 4.74 6.46 18.00
C ASN A 166 4.59 6.34 16.47
N ILE A 167 4.76 5.12 15.97
CA ILE A 167 4.36 4.75 14.61
C ILE A 167 3.37 3.59 14.70
N PHE A 168 2.22 3.76 14.08
CA PHE A 168 1.24 2.71 13.83
C PHE A 168 1.26 2.38 12.34
N PHE A 169 1.25 1.08 12.00
CA PHE A 169 1.30 0.70 10.60
C PHE A 169 0.61 -0.64 10.32
N TYR A 170 0.16 -0.79 9.07
CA TYR A 170 -0.21 -2.05 8.44
C TYR A 170 0.54 -2.19 7.12
N VAL A 171 1.02 -3.39 6.84
CA VAL A 171 1.52 -3.84 5.54
C VAL A 171 0.73 -5.10 5.19
N ASP A 172 -0.23 -4.95 4.29
CA ASP A 172 -1.02 -6.06 3.77
C ASP A 172 -0.38 -6.59 2.49
N TYR A 173 -0.31 -7.91 2.37
CA TYR A 173 0.27 -8.53 1.19
C TYR A 173 -0.38 -9.88 0.90
N TYR A 174 -0.28 -10.28 -0.35
CA TYR A 174 -0.51 -11.64 -0.76
C TYR A 174 0.81 -12.41 -0.74
N GLU A 175 0.88 -13.50 0.01
CA GLU A 175 1.91 -14.51 -0.12
C GLU A 175 1.53 -15.41 -1.30
N VAL A 176 2.47 -15.69 -2.20
CA VAL A 176 2.27 -16.54 -3.37
C VAL A 176 3.41 -17.56 -3.46
N ASP A 177 3.16 -18.73 -4.06
CA ASP A 177 4.21 -19.73 -4.23
C ASP A 177 5.24 -19.28 -5.28
N LYS A 178 4.81 -18.53 -6.28
CA LYS A 178 5.64 -17.96 -7.33
C LYS A 178 4.94 -16.76 -7.98
N LEU A 179 5.70 -15.72 -8.27
CA LEU A 179 5.19 -14.60 -9.07
C LEU A 179 4.93 -15.02 -10.53
N PRO A 180 3.89 -14.49 -11.17
CA PRO A 180 3.76 -14.50 -12.62
C PRO A 180 5.02 -13.92 -13.29
N LYS A 181 5.40 -14.46 -14.45
CA LYS A 181 6.68 -14.08 -15.13
C LYS A 181 6.67 -12.65 -15.68
N ASP A 182 5.49 -12.07 -15.87
CA ASP A 182 5.23 -10.74 -16.43
C ASP A 182 5.12 -9.64 -15.37
N MET A 183 5.34 -9.97 -14.08
CA MET A 183 5.32 -8.97 -13.00
C MET A 183 6.69 -8.32 -12.81
N GLY A 184 6.71 -6.99 -12.94
CA GLY A 184 7.85 -6.13 -12.59
C GLY A 184 8.02 -5.94 -11.08
N ARG A 185 8.93 -5.03 -10.71
CA ARG A 185 9.11 -4.51 -9.34
C ARG A 185 8.67 -3.05 -9.29
N PHE A 186 8.22 -2.62 -8.12
CA PHE A 186 7.86 -1.22 -7.87
C PHE A 186 9.11 -0.36 -7.67
#